data_2e7830c0bf8fd0d5560804597a5553ef
#
_entry.id   2e7830c0bf8fd0d5560804597a5553ef
#
_cell.length_a   1.000
_cell.length_b   1.000
_cell.length_c   1.000
_cell.angle_alpha   90.00
_cell.angle_beta   90.00
_cell.angle_gamma   90.00
#
_symmetry.space_group_name_H-M   'P 1'
#
loop_
_entity.id
_entity.type
_entity.pdbx_description
1 polymer ?
#
loop_
_entity_poly.entity_id
_entity_poly.type
_entity_poly.pdbx_seq_one_letter_code
_entity_poly.pdbx_strand_id
1 'polypeptide(L)'
;EHLGVDVEFTTVTAATRGELLDSGDIDCVLATFTITEERRKSWDFSTPYYTDYVSVLVEDASGIKELADLKDKVVGVSSGSTSARALVQAMIEAGVISGDGFDADTFNADTWKDGISFRQYDDYPAISTALSAGEVDGFCVDKSILAIYKTDGRSYIDAEFSPQEYGIATKKGSGFSALCDELVTGWLADGTIDGLIKDNGLD
;
A
#
# COMPACT_ATOMS: atom_id res chain seq x y z
N GLU A 1 -26.82 -3.45 0.28
CA GLU A 1 -28.06 -4.12 -0.16
C GLU A 1 -28.20 -5.53 0.43
N HIS A 2 -27.15 -6.36 0.41
CA HIS A 2 -27.22 -7.76 0.86
C HIS A 2 -27.67 -7.92 2.32
N LEU A 3 -27.22 -7.04 3.21
CA LEU A 3 -27.54 -7.08 4.63
C LEU A 3 -28.80 -6.28 5.00
N GLY A 4 -29.32 -5.44 4.11
CA GLY A 4 -30.44 -4.56 4.38
C GLY A 4 -30.18 -3.54 5.50
N VAL A 5 -28.91 -3.15 5.70
CA VAL A 5 -28.50 -2.12 6.67
C VAL A 5 -28.02 -0.88 5.96
N ASP A 6 -28.05 0.26 6.65
CA ASP A 6 -27.41 1.49 6.20
C ASP A 6 -25.90 1.38 6.41
N VAL A 7 -25.14 2.01 5.50
CA VAL A 7 -23.67 2.02 5.54
C VAL A 7 -23.19 3.44 5.83
N GLU A 8 -22.38 3.59 6.86
CA GLU A 8 -21.64 4.81 7.15
C GLU A 8 -20.17 4.67 6.72
N PHE A 9 -19.66 5.65 5.99
CA PHE A 9 -18.27 5.64 5.51
C PHE A 9 -17.39 6.53 6.39
N THR A 10 -16.35 5.94 6.95
CA THR A 10 -15.32 6.63 7.72
C THR A 10 -14.01 6.66 6.93
N THR A 11 -13.47 7.86 6.72
CA THR A 11 -12.14 8.00 6.06
C THR A 11 -11.05 7.51 7.00
N VAL A 12 -10.18 6.67 6.48
CA VAL A 12 -9.04 6.11 7.22
C VAL A 12 -7.72 6.35 6.48
N THR A 13 -6.61 6.31 7.22
CA THR A 13 -5.25 6.28 6.66
C THR A 13 -4.63 4.89 6.86
N ALA A 14 -3.46 4.65 6.27
CA ALA A 14 -2.73 3.41 6.48
C ALA A 14 -2.37 3.19 7.96
N ALA A 15 -2.11 4.27 8.71
CA ALA A 15 -1.80 4.23 10.13
C ALA A 15 -3.04 3.99 11.02
N THR A 16 -4.19 4.60 10.70
CA THR A 16 -5.35 4.64 11.61
C THR A 16 -6.34 3.50 11.40
N ARG A 17 -6.40 2.88 10.22
CA ARG A 17 -7.43 1.89 9.86
C ARG A 17 -7.48 0.67 10.80
N GLY A 18 -6.32 0.21 11.29
CA GLY A 18 -6.25 -0.92 12.21
C GLY A 18 -6.76 -0.56 13.61
N GLU A 19 -6.39 0.61 14.13
CA GLU A 19 -6.80 1.08 15.45
C GLU A 19 -8.32 1.30 15.52
N LEU A 20 -8.91 1.89 14.46
CA LEU A 20 -10.36 2.11 14.38
C LEU A 20 -11.14 0.79 14.30
N LEU A 21 -10.57 -0.24 13.65
CA LEU A 21 -11.15 -1.57 13.62
C LEU A 21 -11.06 -2.26 14.99
N ASP A 22 -9.94 -2.10 15.70
CA ASP A 22 -9.73 -2.67 17.03
C ASP A 22 -10.62 -2.02 18.09
N SER A 23 -10.81 -0.69 18.03
CA SER A 23 -11.72 0.03 18.93
C SER A 23 -13.20 -0.30 18.67
N GLY A 24 -13.55 -0.72 17.45
CA GLY A 24 -14.91 -0.96 17.01
C GLY A 24 -15.63 0.30 16.53
N ASP A 25 -14.87 1.36 16.21
CA ASP A 25 -15.42 2.56 15.57
C ASP A 25 -15.80 2.31 14.10
N ILE A 26 -15.23 1.26 13.50
CA ILE A 26 -15.62 0.72 12.20
C ILE A 26 -15.75 -0.80 12.28
N ASP A 27 -16.65 -1.39 11.49
CA ASP A 27 -16.90 -2.84 11.46
C ASP A 27 -15.94 -3.59 10.51
N CYS A 28 -15.51 -2.93 9.43
CA CYS A 28 -14.56 -3.48 8.48
C CYS A 28 -13.75 -2.38 7.80
N VAL A 29 -12.62 -2.79 7.21
CA VAL A 29 -11.80 -1.95 6.34
C VAL A 29 -11.87 -2.51 4.92
N LEU A 30 -12.47 -1.75 4.01
CA LEU A 30 -12.47 -2.00 2.56
C LEU A 30 -11.62 -0.91 1.91
N ALA A 31 -10.35 -1.18 1.71
CA ALA A 31 -9.34 -0.23 1.24
C ALA A 31 -8.14 -0.99 0.66
N THR A 32 -7.10 -0.27 0.24
CA THR A 32 -5.80 -0.84 -0.14
C THR A 32 -5.07 -1.41 1.09
N PHE A 33 -5.70 -2.37 1.77
CA PHE A 33 -5.16 -2.99 2.98
C PHE A 33 -4.55 -4.33 2.66
N THR A 34 -3.26 -4.31 2.38
CA THR A 34 -2.47 -5.50 2.02
C THR A 34 -2.56 -6.57 3.09
N ILE A 35 -2.90 -7.77 2.67
CA ILE A 35 -2.87 -8.97 3.50
C ILE A 35 -1.41 -9.33 3.76
N THR A 36 -1.01 -9.42 5.03
CA THR A 36 0.31 -9.93 5.44
C THR A 36 0.15 -10.90 6.58
N GLU A 37 1.12 -11.81 6.74
CA GLU A 37 1.12 -12.76 7.88
C GLU A 37 1.14 -12.04 9.23
N GLU A 38 1.81 -10.90 9.33
CA GLU A 38 1.81 -10.06 10.52
C GLU A 38 0.42 -9.51 10.81
N ARG A 39 -0.23 -8.91 9.81
CA ARG A 39 -1.59 -8.34 9.94
C ARG A 39 -2.63 -9.41 10.25
N ARG A 40 -2.48 -10.63 9.71
CA ARG A 40 -3.35 -11.78 10.02
C ARG A 40 -3.30 -12.21 11.49
N LYS A 41 -2.28 -11.83 12.25
CA LYS A 41 -2.24 -12.08 13.69
C LYS A 41 -3.26 -11.23 14.43
N SER A 42 -3.51 -10.01 13.97
CA SER A 42 -4.40 -9.02 14.60
C SER A 42 -5.80 -9.00 14.00
N TRP A 43 -5.94 -9.21 12.69
CA TRP A 43 -7.22 -9.08 11.98
C TRP A 43 -7.50 -10.31 11.12
N ASP A 44 -8.78 -10.56 10.84
CA ASP A 44 -9.18 -11.49 9.81
C ASP A 44 -9.31 -10.75 8.47
N PHE A 45 -8.98 -11.44 7.38
CA PHE A 45 -9.08 -10.91 6.03
C PHE A 45 -9.94 -11.86 5.17
N SER A 46 -10.71 -11.29 4.26
CA SER A 46 -11.36 -12.05 3.20
C SER A 46 -10.32 -12.64 2.23
N THR A 47 -10.77 -13.48 1.32
CA THR A 47 -10.08 -13.77 0.07
C THR A 47 -9.65 -12.47 -0.61
N PRO A 48 -8.45 -12.38 -1.22
CA PRO A 48 -8.01 -11.19 -1.95
C PRO A 48 -8.99 -10.85 -3.08
N TYR A 49 -9.37 -9.56 -3.17
CA TYR A 49 -10.24 -9.08 -4.25
C TYR A 49 -9.47 -8.32 -5.35
N TYR A 50 -8.25 -7.88 -5.07
CA TYR A 50 -7.39 -7.19 -6.03
C TYR A 50 -5.93 -7.39 -5.68
N THR A 51 -5.07 -7.46 -6.70
CA THR A 51 -3.61 -7.48 -6.53
C THR A 51 -3.03 -6.27 -7.24
N ASP A 52 -2.34 -5.43 -6.49
CA ASP A 52 -1.58 -4.27 -6.97
C ASP A 52 -0.07 -4.54 -6.84
N TYR A 53 0.74 -3.61 -7.29
CA TYR A 53 2.20 -3.66 -7.15
C TYR A 53 2.71 -2.33 -6.60
N VAL A 54 3.75 -2.37 -5.79
CA VAL A 54 4.44 -1.16 -5.34
C VAL A 54 5.30 -0.60 -6.47
N SER A 55 5.34 0.71 -6.60
CA SER A 55 6.23 1.44 -7.49
C SER A 55 6.67 2.76 -6.84
N VAL A 56 7.47 3.55 -7.55
CA VAL A 56 7.92 4.86 -7.09
C VAL A 56 7.59 5.91 -8.15
N LEU A 57 6.90 6.97 -7.75
CA LEU A 57 6.65 8.15 -8.57
C LEU A 57 7.74 9.19 -8.30
N VAL A 58 8.29 9.78 -9.35
CA VAL A 58 9.37 10.76 -9.29
C VAL A 58 9.08 11.96 -10.18
N GLU A 59 9.69 13.10 -9.89
CA GLU A 59 9.68 14.25 -10.83
C GLU A 59 10.59 13.92 -12.03
N ASP A 60 10.14 14.18 -13.26
CA ASP A 60 10.91 13.92 -14.49
C ASP A 60 12.26 14.64 -14.49
N ALA A 61 12.30 15.83 -13.87
CA ALA A 61 13.52 16.63 -13.73
C ALA A 61 14.57 16.00 -12.82
N SER A 62 14.22 15.01 -11.98
CA SER A 62 15.17 14.32 -11.10
C SER A 62 16.14 13.42 -11.85
N GLY A 63 15.75 12.95 -13.03
CA GLY A 63 16.51 11.99 -13.82
C GLY A 63 16.51 10.57 -13.27
N ILE A 64 15.79 10.29 -12.18
CA ILE A 64 15.61 8.96 -11.60
C ILE A 64 14.69 8.14 -12.51
N LYS A 65 15.13 6.93 -12.89
CA LYS A 65 14.40 6.06 -13.82
C LYS A 65 14.27 4.62 -13.34
N GLU A 66 15.21 4.15 -12.55
CA GLU A 66 15.27 2.75 -12.10
C GLU A 66 15.63 2.65 -10.61
N LEU A 67 15.52 1.45 -10.03
CA LEU A 67 15.83 1.21 -8.61
C LEU A 67 17.26 1.63 -8.24
N ALA A 68 18.23 1.49 -9.16
CA ALA A 68 19.61 1.87 -8.90
C ALA A 68 19.78 3.38 -8.66
N ASP A 69 18.96 4.21 -9.31
CA ASP A 69 19.00 5.66 -9.18
C ASP A 69 18.46 6.16 -7.82
N LEU A 70 17.73 5.29 -7.10
CA LEU A 70 17.22 5.58 -5.75
C LEU A 70 18.27 5.40 -4.65
N LYS A 71 19.47 4.91 -5.00
CA LYS A 71 20.54 4.78 -4.02
C LYS A 71 20.90 6.15 -3.43
N ASP A 72 21.04 6.18 -2.10
CA ASP A 72 21.34 7.38 -1.30
C ASP A 72 20.28 8.49 -1.38
N LYS A 73 19.07 8.17 -1.85
CA LYS A 73 17.93 9.08 -1.95
C LYS A 73 17.04 9.04 -0.71
N VAL A 74 16.19 10.05 -0.59
CA VAL A 74 15.14 10.15 0.44
C VAL A 74 13.79 9.87 -0.22
N VAL A 75 13.09 8.85 0.22
CA VAL A 75 11.79 8.46 -0.36
C VAL A 75 10.66 8.67 0.64
N GLY A 76 9.60 9.35 0.18
CA GLY A 76 8.37 9.55 0.95
C GLY A 76 7.50 8.30 0.93
N VAL A 77 7.02 7.89 2.10
CA VAL A 77 6.12 6.76 2.31
C VAL A 77 5.03 7.11 3.32
N SER A 78 3.91 6.41 3.28
CA SER A 78 2.87 6.59 4.31
C SER A 78 3.19 5.75 5.55
N SER A 79 3.02 6.36 6.72
CA SER A 79 3.11 5.67 8.01
C SER A 79 2.16 4.46 8.05
N GLY A 80 2.63 3.33 8.58
CA GLY A 80 1.84 2.09 8.68
C GLY A 80 1.63 1.33 7.35
N SER A 81 2.26 1.80 6.23
CA SER A 81 2.25 1.09 4.95
C SER A 81 3.34 0.01 4.88
N THR A 82 3.24 -0.85 3.86
CA THR A 82 4.27 -1.87 3.54
C THR A 82 5.37 -1.34 2.61
N SER A 83 5.19 -0.12 2.08
CA SER A 83 5.94 0.42 0.92
C SER A 83 7.44 0.55 1.15
N ALA A 84 7.86 1.07 2.32
CA ALA A 84 9.28 1.24 2.62
C ALA A 84 10.01 -0.11 2.67
N ARG A 85 9.44 -1.10 3.35
CA ARG A 85 9.98 -2.46 3.45
C ARG A 85 10.05 -3.12 2.07
N ALA A 86 8.99 -2.98 1.27
CA ALA A 86 8.93 -3.52 -0.08
C ALA A 86 10.01 -2.92 -0.99
N LEU A 87 10.25 -1.62 -0.90
CA LEU A 87 11.29 -0.95 -1.69
C LEU A 87 12.70 -1.42 -1.28
N VAL A 88 12.98 -1.50 0.02
CA VAL A 88 14.28 -2.01 0.50
C VAL A 88 14.51 -3.44 0.01
N GLN A 89 13.51 -4.31 0.14
CA GLN A 89 13.61 -5.69 -0.33
C GLN A 89 13.88 -5.75 -1.85
N ALA A 90 13.17 -4.95 -2.65
CA ALA A 90 13.37 -4.89 -4.10
C ALA A 90 14.78 -4.41 -4.46
N MET A 91 15.32 -3.42 -3.74
CA MET A 91 16.69 -2.93 -3.95
C MET A 91 17.74 -3.97 -3.57
N ILE A 92 17.52 -4.77 -2.53
CA ILE A 92 18.39 -5.90 -2.15
C ILE A 92 18.37 -6.97 -3.25
N GLU A 93 17.18 -7.39 -3.68
CA GLU A 93 17.00 -8.41 -4.73
C GLU A 93 17.61 -7.98 -6.07
N ALA A 94 17.56 -6.69 -6.38
CA ALA A 94 18.22 -6.09 -7.55
C ALA A 94 19.74 -5.89 -7.37
N GLY A 95 20.30 -6.15 -6.19
CA GLY A 95 21.72 -5.97 -5.90
C GLY A 95 22.16 -4.49 -5.82
N VAL A 96 21.22 -3.57 -5.63
CA VAL A 96 21.51 -2.13 -5.51
C VAL A 96 22.10 -1.78 -4.15
N ILE A 97 21.61 -2.44 -3.09
CA ILE A 97 22.10 -2.31 -1.71
C ILE A 97 22.44 -3.67 -1.12
N SER A 98 23.26 -3.71 -0.08
CA SER A 98 23.72 -4.98 0.51
C SER A 98 22.63 -5.71 1.29
N GLY A 99 21.73 -4.96 1.93
CA GLY A 99 20.72 -5.49 2.84
C GLY A 99 21.28 -5.96 4.18
N ASP A 100 22.51 -5.53 4.54
CA ASP A 100 23.07 -5.86 5.84
C ASP A 100 22.17 -5.37 6.97
N GLY A 101 21.72 -6.32 7.81
CA GLY A 101 20.79 -6.03 8.91
C GLY A 101 19.33 -5.89 8.48
N PHE A 102 18.95 -6.17 7.23
CA PHE A 102 17.55 -6.24 6.83
C PHE A 102 16.88 -7.47 7.41
N ASP A 103 15.80 -7.24 8.12
CA ASP A 103 14.89 -8.26 8.63
C ASP A 103 13.46 -7.73 8.44
N ALA A 104 12.67 -8.44 7.67
CA ALA A 104 11.32 -8.00 7.30
C ALA A 104 10.37 -7.87 8.49
N ASP A 105 10.57 -8.65 9.55
CA ASP A 105 9.71 -8.68 10.74
C ASP A 105 10.02 -7.52 11.71
N THR A 106 11.27 -7.05 11.70
CA THR A 106 11.74 -5.96 12.58
C THR A 106 12.08 -4.68 11.85
N PHE A 107 11.81 -4.63 10.53
CA PHE A 107 12.10 -3.46 9.70
C PHE A 107 11.43 -2.19 10.21
N ASN A 108 12.21 -1.12 10.31
CA ASN A 108 11.72 0.20 10.69
C ASN A 108 12.25 1.26 9.72
N ALA A 109 11.32 1.92 9.02
CA ALA A 109 11.63 2.92 8.00
C ALA A 109 12.37 4.16 8.56
N ASP A 110 12.12 4.56 9.83
CA ASP A 110 12.75 5.72 10.43
C ASP A 110 14.25 5.52 10.71
N THR A 111 14.60 4.28 11.04
CA THR A 111 15.97 3.92 11.41
C THR A 111 16.79 3.33 10.28
N TRP A 112 16.14 2.92 9.18
CA TRP A 112 16.83 2.37 8.01
C TRP A 112 17.65 3.44 7.30
N LYS A 113 18.94 3.14 7.01
CA LYS A 113 19.88 4.07 6.37
C LYS A 113 20.82 3.41 5.35
N ASP A 114 20.73 2.08 5.14
CA ASP A 114 21.59 1.39 4.17
C ASP A 114 21.13 1.69 2.74
N GLY A 115 21.87 2.58 2.07
CA GLY A 115 21.73 2.94 0.68
C GLY A 115 20.41 3.64 0.29
N ILE A 116 19.50 3.89 1.23
CA ILE A 116 18.27 4.65 1.04
C ILE A 116 17.74 5.10 2.40
N SER A 117 17.00 6.20 2.44
CA SER A 117 16.32 6.65 3.66
C SER A 117 14.88 7.03 3.37
N PHE A 118 14.05 7.03 4.41
CA PHE A 118 12.64 7.30 4.29
C PHE A 118 12.21 8.51 5.11
N ARG A 119 11.18 9.19 4.61
CA ARG A 119 10.40 10.16 5.36
C ARG A 119 8.96 9.70 5.38
N GLN A 120 8.42 9.48 6.57
CA GLN A 120 7.06 9.02 6.77
C GLN A 120 6.09 10.21 6.86
N TYR A 121 4.90 10.04 6.27
CA TYR A 121 3.82 11.01 6.26
C TYR A 121 2.51 10.33 6.66
N ASP A 122 1.59 11.12 7.20
CA ASP A 122 0.29 10.60 7.66
C ASP A 122 -0.64 10.25 6.51
N ASP A 123 -0.52 10.96 5.38
CA ASP A 123 -1.37 10.76 4.20
C ASP A 123 -0.60 10.93 2.87
N TYR A 124 -1.20 10.45 1.80
CA TYR A 124 -0.61 10.51 0.45
C TYR A 124 -0.53 11.92 -0.14
N PRO A 125 -1.51 12.84 0.05
CA PRO A 125 -1.39 14.23 -0.40
C PRO A 125 -0.15 14.94 0.16
N ALA A 126 0.20 14.69 1.42
CA ALA A 126 1.40 15.26 2.03
C ALA A 126 2.68 14.76 1.35
N ILE A 127 2.75 13.47 0.98
CA ILE A 127 3.90 12.92 0.24
C ILE A 127 4.00 13.57 -1.15
N SER A 128 2.89 13.70 -1.86
CA SER A 128 2.84 14.33 -3.18
C SER A 128 3.30 15.79 -3.13
N THR A 129 2.93 16.53 -2.07
CA THR A 129 3.38 17.90 -1.83
C THR A 129 4.88 17.94 -1.55
N ALA A 130 5.40 17.05 -0.71
CA ALA A 130 6.81 16.95 -0.39
C ALA A 130 7.67 16.60 -1.62
N LEU A 131 7.15 15.74 -2.52
CA LEU A 131 7.79 15.43 -3.80
C LEU A 131 7.90 16.69 -4.67
N SER A 132 6.80 17.45 -4.84
CA SER A 132 6.84 18.73 -5.59
C SER A 132 7.76 19.77 -4.99
N ALA A 133 7.90 19.77 -3.66
CA ALA A 133 8.79 20.70 -2.95
C ALA A 133 10.28 20.28 -2.99
N GLY A 134 10.59 19.09 -3.51
CA GLY A 134 11.94 18.52 -3.49
C GLY A 134 12.41 18.12 -2.09
N GLU A 135 11.49 17.89 -1.16
CA GLU A 135 11.79 17.40 0.18
C GLU A 135 12.05 15.91 0.22
N VAL A 136 11.52 15.18 -0.77
CA VAL A 136 11.78 13.78 -1.05
C VAL A 136 12.07 13.62 -2.53
N ASP A 137 12.90 12.62 -2.87
CA ASP A 137 13.30 12.32 -4.25
C ASP A 137 12.28 11.41 -4.98
N GLY A 138 11.48 10.69 -4.23
CA GLY A 138 10.46 9.78 -4.74
C GLY A 138 9.30 9.59 -3.79
N PHE A 139 8.15 9.20 -4.32
CA PHE A 139 6.94 8.82 -3.60
C PHE A 139 6.67 7.33 -3.85
N CYS A 140 6.86 6.49 -2.85
CA CYS A 140 6.72 5.05 -2.94
C CYS A 140 5.41 4.58 -2.30
N VAL A 141 4.55 3.96 -3.08
CA VAL A 141 3.31 3.30 -2.66
C VAL A 141 2.78 2.41 -3.79
N ASP A 142 1.65 1.78 -3.59
CA ASP A 142 0.96 0.95 -4.56
C ASP A 142 0.59 1.76 -5.81
N LYS A 143 0.74 1.17 -6.99
CA LYS A 143 0.66 1.86 -8.28
C LYS A 143 -0.71 2.46 -8.56
N SER A 144 -1.79 1.77 -8.15
CA SER A 144 -3.15 2.30 -8.29
C SER A 144 -3.35 3.60 -7.50
N ILE A 145 -2.70 3.75 -6.34
CA ILE A 145 -2.70 4.98 -5.54
C ILE A 145 -1.87 6.06 -6.24
N LEU A 146 -0.66 5.71 -6.72
CA LEU A 146 0.21 6.66 -7.43
C LEU A 146 -0.45 7.22 -8.68
N ALA A 147 -1.35 6.50 -9.34
CA ALA A 147 -2.04 6.93 -10.54
C ALA A 147 -2.78 8.26 -10.35
N ILE A 148 -3.31 8.53 -9.14
CA ILE A 148 -3.99 9.78 -8.80
C ILE A 148 -3.01 10.96 -8.75
N TYR A 149 -1.74 10.71 -8.43
CA TYR A 149 -0.68 11.73 -8.26
C TYR A 149 0.24 11.85 -9.47
N LYS A 150 0.06 10.97 -10.48
CA LYS A 150 0.80 11.04 -11.73
C LYS A 150 0.22 12.15 -12.62
N THR A 151 0.85 13.30 -12.56
CA THR A 151 0.54 14.49 -13.38
C THR A 151 1.61 14.70 -14.43
N ASP A 152 1.43 15.69 -15.30
CA ASP A 152 2.49 16.13 -16.22
C ASP A 152 3.75 16.50 -15.43
N GLY A 153 4.90 16.03 -15.89
CA GLY A 153 6.20 16.25 -15.23
C GLY A 153 6.58 15.19 -14.20
N ARG A 154 5.77 14.13 -14.04
CA ARG A 154 6.05 12.99 -13.16
C ARG A 154 6.00 11.67 -13.90
N SER A 155 6.90 10.76 -13.57
CA SER A 155 6.98 9.41 -14.12
C SER A 155 7.13 8.37 -13.02
N TYR A 156 6.67 7.15 -13.32
CA TYR A 156 7.08 5.99 -12.53
C TYR A 156 8.52 5.62 -12.88
N ILE A 157 9.24 5.07 -11.92
CA ILE A 157 10.47 4.34 -12.24
C ILE A 157 10.12 3.07 -13.03
N ASP A 158 11.10 2.55 -13.77
CA ASP A 158 10.94 1.31 -14.56
C ASP A 158 11.07 0.07 -13.64
N ALA A 159 10.21 0.01 -12.61
CA ALA A 159 10.12 -1.11 -11.69
C ALA A 159 8.74 -1.17 -11.03
N GLU A 160 8.19 -2.38 -11.00
CA GLU A 160 7.02 -2.77 -10.20
C GLU A 160 7.44 -3.97 -9.36
N PHE A 161 7.18 -3.93 -8.08
CA PHE A 161 7.67 -4.94 -7.16
C PHE A 161 6.68 -5.21 -6.03
N SER A 162 6.88 -6.29 -5.30
CA SER A 162 6.11 -6.67 -4.11
C SER A 162 4.58 -6.65 -4.35
N PRO A 163 4.00 -7.69 -4.94
CA PRO A 163 2.55 -7.77 -5.13
C PRO A 163 1.81 -7.53 -3.82
N GLN A 164 0.76 -6.70 -3.88
CA GLN A 164 -0.06 -6.28 -2.75
C GLN A 164 -1.45 -6.86 -2.91
N GLU A 165 -1.75 -7.94 -2.24
CA GLU A 165 -3.09 -8.54 -2.22
C GLU A 165 -3.98 -7.80 -1.22
N TYR A 166 -5.10 -7.22 -1.67
CA TYR A 166 -6.04 -6.52 -0.81
C TYR A 166 -7.21 -7.41 -0.43
N GLY A 167 -7.53 -7.41 0.85
CA GLY A 167 -8.72 -8.09 1.38
C GLY A 167 -9.53 -7.17 2.29
N ILE A 168 -10.81 -7.50 2.49
CA ILE A 168 -11.63 -6.85 3.49
C ILE A 168 -11.13 -7.30 4.86
N ALA A 169 -10.66 -6.35 5.67
CA ALA A 169 -10.24 -6.65 7.04
C ALA A 169 -11.38 -6.46 8.03
N THR A 170 -11.48 -7.36 8.99
CA THR A 170 -12.45 -7.35 10.07
C THR A 170 -11.75 -7.64 11.40
N LYS A 171 -12.39 -7.30 12.51
CA LYS A 171 -11.88 -7.63 13.84
C LYS A 171 -11.65 -9.14 13.97
N LYS A 172 -10.54 -9.52 14.56
CA LYS A 172 -10.15 -10.92 14.74
C LYS A 172 -11.24 -11.74 15.45
N GLY A 173 -11.64 -12.87 14.81
CA GLY A 173 -12.68 -13.76 15.35
C GLY A 173 -14.10 -13.20 15.24
N SER A 174 -14.31 -12.13 14.47
CA SER A 174 -15.66 -11.59 14.24
C SER A 174 -16.49 -12.55 13.37
N GLY A 175 -17.77 -12.72 13.72
CA GLY A 175 -18.71 -13.43 12.84
C GLY A 175 -18.90 -12.75 11.47
N PHE A 176 -18.57 -11.47 11.34
CA PHE A 176 -18.62 -10.72 10.11
C PHE A 176 -17.52 -11.12 9.12
N SER A 177 -16.40 -11.68 9.61
CA SER A 177 -15.27 -12.13 8.79
C SER A 177 -15.69 -13.18 7.76
N ALA A 178 -16.44 -14.20 8.19
CA ALA A 178 -16.91 -15.27 7.33
C ALA A 178 -17.86 -14.75 6.24
N LEU A 179 -18.72 -13.79 6.58
CA LEU A 179 -19.63 -13.17 5.61
C LEU A 179 -18.86 -12.35 4.56
N CYS A 180 -17.88 -11.56 4.97
CA CYS A 180 -17.03 -10.81 4.04
C CYS A 180 -16.31 -11.74 3.07
N ASP A 181 -15.79 -12.86 3.56
CA ASP A 181 -15.09 -13.84 2.73
C ASP A 181 -16.05 -14.55 1.74
N GLU A 182 -17.24 -14.94 2.18
CA GLU A 182 -18.28 -15.52 1.33
C GLU A 182 -18.69 -14.55 0.21
N LEU A 183 -18.94 -13.29 0.53
CA LEU A 183 -19.33 -12.27 -0.44
C LEU A 183 -18.23 -12.02 -1.47
N VAL A 184 -16.98 -11.82 -1.04
CA VAL A 184 -15.85 -11.61 -1.96
C VAL A 184 -15.64 -12.82 -2.87
N THR A 185 -15.68 -14.03 -2.30
CA THR A 185 -15.57 -15.27 -3.08
C THR A 185 -16.67 -15.37 -4.13
N GLY A 186 -17.92 -15.02 -3.76
CA GLY A 186 -19.05 -15.00 -4.69
C GLY A 186 -18.86 -14.00 -5.81
N TRP A 187 -18.45 -12.77 -5.52
CA TRP A 187 -18.21 -11.71 -6.51
C TRP A 187 -17.00 -11.98 -7.43
N LEU A 188 -16.01 -12.70 -6.94
CA LEU A 188 -14.92 -13.21 -7.79
C LEU A 188 -15.45 -14.28 -8.77
N ALA A 189 -16.28 -15.18 -8.27
CA ALA A 189 -16.80 -16.31 -9.07
C ALA A 189 -17.80 -15.86 -10.16
N ASP A 190 -18.59 -14.82 -9.91
CA ASP A 190 -19.59 -14.32 -10.85
C ASP A 190 -19.09 -13.19 -11.78
N GLY A 191 -17.81 -12.77 -11.61
CA GLY A 191 -17.17 -11.73 -12.43
C GLY A 191 -17.51 -10.30 -12.02
N THR A 192 -18.19 -10.09 -10.90
CA THR A 192 -18.52 -8.74 -10.39
C THR A 192 -17.26 -7.93 -10.14
N ILE A 193 -16.24 -8.54 -9.49
CA ILE A 193 -14.97 -7.85 -9.19
C ILE A 193 -14.21 -7.52 -10.47
N ASP A 194 -14.12 -8.46 -11.41
CA ASP A 194 -13.48 -8.24 -12.72
C ASP A 194 -14.13 -7.06 -13.47
N GLY A 195 -15.47 -7.00 -13.43
CA GLY A 195 -16.23 -5.88 -14.00
C GLY A 195 -15.85 -4.55 -13.35
N LEU A 196 -15.79 -4.49 -12.02
CA LEU A 196 -15.41 -3.27 -11.27
C LEU A 196 -13.97 -2.85 -11.55
N ILE A 197 -13.03 -3.78 -11.64
CA ILE A 197 -11.61 -3.52 -11.98
C ILE A 197 -11.54 -2.84 -13.35
N LYS A 198 -12.20 -3.43 -14.35
CA LYS A 198 -12.22 -2.91 -15.73
C LYS A 198 -12.91 -1.55 -15.82
N ASP A 199 -14.06 -1.38 -15.17
CA ASP A 199 -14.82 -0.13 -15.22
C ASP A 199 -14.07 1.05 -14.57
N ASN A 200 -13.13 0.76 -13.70
CA ASN A 200 -12.27 1.76 -13.04
C ASN A 200 -10.85 1.86 -13.64
N GLY A 201 -10.56 1.13 -14.74
CA GLY A 201 -9.27 1.20 -15.42
C GLY A 201 -8.09 0.70 -14.59
N LEU A 202 -8.33 -0.34 -13.80
CA LEU A 202 -7.34 -0.98 -12.93
C LEU A 202 -6.83 -2.33 -13.48
N ASP A 203 -7.16 -2.65 -14.73
CA ASP A 203 -6.76 -3.86 -15.46
C ASP A 203 -5.38 -3.72 -16.16
#